data_6bffb7bc7da3b42d13ab0af2071be4f6
#
_entry.id   6bffb7bc7da3b42d13ab0af2071be4f6
#
_cell.length_a   1.000
_cell.length_b   1.000
_cell.length_c   1.000
_cell.angle_alpha   90.00
_cell.angle_beta   90.00
_cell.angle_gamma   90.00
#
_symmetry.space_group_name_H-M   'P 1'
#
loop_
_entity.id
_entity.type
_entity.pdbx_description
1 polymer ?
#
loop_
_entity_poly.entity_id
_entity_poly.type
_entity_poly.pdbx_seq_one_letter_code
_entity_poly.pdbx_strand_id
1 'polypeptide(L)'
;YGSLMNLQSLKKTVPDAKSIFPALLKNYIRVFETESSTRLSKQNTSICVLNIRENQNAFVNGICFEVSENFFNDLLKREGAYELKEITITSLITEKDFSAFVFVDKFNKNQEFLFDDPAQMDYLQICIDGAKDFGEDFYQMFLETTFIDDCKLKDVCELKGML
;
A
#
# COMPACT_ATOMS: atom_id res chain seq x y z
N TYR A 1 -0.83 -3.39 -0.42
CA TYR A 1 -0.14 -2.39 -1.26
C TYR A 1 0.41 -1.20 -0.47
N GLY A 2 0.09 -1.09 0.79
CA GLY A 2 0.54 -0.02 1.70
C GLY A 2 1.32 -0.57 2.89
N SER A 3 1.12 0.01 4.09
CA SER A 3 1.86 -0.36 5.31
C SER A 3 1.79 -1.83 5.71
N LEU A 4 0.77 -2.57 5.25
CA LEU A 4 0.67 -4.01 5.49
C LEU A 4 1.66 -4.86 4.67
N MET A 5 2.42 -4.26 3.74
CA MET A 5 3.56 -4.95 3.11
C MET A 5 4.69 -5.17 4.11
N ASN A 6 4.82 -4.30 5.11
CA ASN A 6 5.77 -4.49 6.21
C ASN A 6 5.29 -5.63 7.12
N LEU A 7 6.09 -6.69 7.24
CA LEU A 7 5.71 -7.92 7.95
C LEU A 7 5.45 -7.70 9.45
N GLN A 8 6.10 -6.74 10.08
CA GLN A 8 5.83 -6.40 11.47
C GLN A 8 4.48 -5.69 11.63
N SER A 9 4.18 -4.76 10.71
CA SER A 9 2.89 -4.08 10.63
C SER A 9 1.75 -5.06 10.35
N LEU A 10 1.97 -6.00 9.41
CA LEU A 10 1.02 -7.05 9.08
C LEU A 10 0.71 -7.91 10.29
N LYS A 11 1.71 -8.44 10.98
CA LYS A 11 1.54 -9.30 12.17
C LYS A 11 0.80 -8.60 13.32
N LYS A 12 0.97 -7.28 13.48
CA LYS A 12 0.24 -6.51 14.48
C LYS A 12 -1.24 -6.34 14.11
N THR A 13 -1.53 -6.21 12.82
CA THR A 13 -2.88 -5.92 12.31
C THR A 13 -3.67 -7.19 12.02
N VAL A 14 -3.00 -8.22 11.49
CA VAL A 14 -3.56 -9.50 11.06
C VAL A 14 -2.68 -10.62 11.61
N PRO A 15 -2.78 -10.96 12.91
CA PRO A 15 -1.90 -11.95 13.56
C PRO A 15 -1.98 -13.35 12.96
N ASP A 16 -3.10 -13.69 12.32
CA ASP A 16 -3.33 -14.99 11.69
C ASP A 16 -3.02 -15.03 10.18
N ALA A 17 -2.41 -13.96 9.64
CA ALA A 17 -2.00 -13.93 8.24
C ALA A 17 -1.07 -15.09 7.90
N LYS A 18 -1.41 -15.84 6.84
CA LYS A 18 -0.70 -17.02 6.34
C LYS A 18 -0.47 -16.90 4.84
N SER A 19 0.35 -17.81 4.30
CA SER A 19 0.61 -17.92 2.85
C SER A 19 0.96 -16.57 2.23
N ILE A 20 1.82 -15.79 2.91
CA ILE A 20 2.20 -14.44 2.44
C ILE A 20 3.13 -14.57 1.24
N PHE A 21 2.78 -13.93 0.12
CA PHE A 21 3.61 -13.92 -1.08
C PHE A 21 3.51 -12.61 -1.86
N PRO A 22 4.60 -12.22 -2.59
CA PRO A 22 4.60 -11.06 -3.46
C PRO A 22 3.77 -11.30 -4.72
N ALA A 23 3.02 -10.28 -5.14
CA ALA A 23 2.11 -10.36 -6.27
C ALA A 23 2.06 -9.06 -7.07
N LEU A 24 1.58 -9.14 -8.31
CA LEU A 24 1.27 -8.01 -9.18
C LEU A 24 -0.24 -7.85 -9.35
N LEU A 25 -0.69 -6.62 -9.34
CA LEU A 25 -2.03 -6.22 -9.77
C LEU A 25 -1.92 -5.35 -11.02
N LYS A 26 -2.49 -5.80 -12.13
CA LYS A 26 -2.50 -5.09 -13.43
C LYS A 26 -3.62 -4.06 -13.46
N ASN A 27 -3.42 -3.03 -14.30
CA ASN A 27 -4.37 -1.94 -14.56
C ASN A 27 -4.66 -1.07 -13.33
N TYR A 28 -3.68 -0.92 -12.43
CA TYR A 28 -3.74 -0.03 -11.28
C TYR A 28 -2.44 0.74 -11.13
N ILE A 29 -2.53 1.95 -10.56
CA ILE A 29 -1.41 2.71 -10.01
C ILE A 29 -1.57 2.84 -8.51
N ARG A 30 -0.47 3.01 -7.79
CA ARG A 30 -0.43 3.29 -6.36
C ARG A 30 -0.07 4.75 -6.14
N VAL A 31 -0.89 5.45 -5.36
CA VAL A 31 -0.77 6.90 -5.18
C VAL A 31 -0.94 7.26 -3.70
N PHE A 32 -0.15 8.21 -3.22
CA PHE A 32 -0.40 8.89 -1.96
C PHE A 32 -1.49 9.94 -2.19
N GLU A 33 -2.72 9.67 -1.74
CA GLU A 33 -3.87 10.56 -1.99
C GLU A 33 -4.99 10.44 -0.95
N THR A 34 -4.93 9.43 -0.08
CA THR A 34 -6.01 9.14 0.87
C THR A 34 -5.70 9.71 2.25
N GLU A 35 -6.71 10.29 2.87
CA GLU A 35 -6.66 10.75 4.26
C GLU A 35 -6.60 9.55 5.22
N SER A 36 -5.61 9.51 6.10
CA SER A 36 -5.54 8.49 7.14
C SER A 36 -6.63 8.68 8.19
N SER A 37 -7.36 7.60 8.50
CA SER A 37 -8.35 7.61 9.59
C SER A 37 -7.73 7.49 11.00
N THR A 38 -6.46 7.11 11.09
CA THR A 38 -5.82 6.73 12.38
C THR A 38 -4.48 7.38 12.64
N ARG A 39 -3.84 7.97 11.64
CA ARG A 39 -2.52 8.58 11.74
C ARG A 39 -2.62 10.08 11.58
N LEU A 40 -2.14 10.81 12.60
CA LEU A 40 -2.18 12.25 12.63
C LEU A 40 -0.78 12.85 12.54
N SER A 41 -0.68 13.99 11.86
CA SER A 41 0.49 14.85 11.80
C SER A 41 0.77 15.53 13.16
N LYS A 42 1.90 16.21 13.27
CA LYS A 42 2.19 17.06 14.45
C LYS A 42 1.15 18.17 14.66
N GLN A 43 0.46 18.58 13.60
CA GLN A 43 -0.58 19.63 13.66
C GLN A 43 -1.98 19.04 13.94
N ASN A 44 -2.06 17.75 14.28
CA ASN A 44 -3.30 17.03 14.53
C ASN A 44 -4.24 16.96 13.32
N THR A 45 -3.67 17.03 12.11
CA THR A 45 -4.36 16.77 10.84
C THR A 45 -4.01 15.37 10.36
N SER A 46 -4.86 14.75 9.56
CA SER A 46 -4.58 13.43 9.00
C SER A 46 -3.38 13.48 8.03
N ILE A 47 -2.52 12.46 8.09
CA ILE A 47 -1.47 12.28 7.07
C ILE A 47 -2.04 11.65 5.80
N CYS A 48 -1.30 11.80 4.71
CA CYS A 48 -1.57 11.15 3.44
C CYS A 48 -1.11 9.70 3.44
N VAL A 49 -1.98 8.78 3.06
CA VAL A 49 -1.66 7.35 2.96
C VAL A 49 -1.91 6.83 1.54
N LEU A 50 -1.36 5.65 1.27
CA LEU A 50 -1.45 5.01 -0.04
C LEU A 50 -2.86 4.53 -0.35
N ASN A 51 -3.27 4.77 -1.59
CA ASN A 51 -4.40 4.17 -2.27
C ASN A 51 -3.94 3.50 -3.57
N ILE A 52 -4.80 2.70 -4.17
CA ILE A 52 -4.67 2.27 -5.56
C ILE A 52 -5.90 2.72 -6.35
N ARG A 53 -5.67 3.13 -7.59
CA ARG A 53 -6.74 3.50 -8.52
C ARG A 53 -6.51 2.87 -9.88
N GLU A 54 -7.60 2.62 -10.60
CA GLU A 54 -7.55 2.04 -11.93
C GLU A 54 -6.80 2.94 -12.92
N ASN A 55 -5.88 2.34 -13.66
CA ASN A 55 -5.12 2.99 -14.72
C ASN A 55 -4.68 1.93 -15.74
N GLN A 56 -5.23 2.02 -16.96
CA GLN A 56 -4.91 1.08 -18.02
C GLN A 56 -3.42 1.06 -18.34
N ASN A 57 -2.89 -0.14 -18.61
CA ASN A 57 -1.49 -0.41 -18.93
C ASN A 57 -0.48 -0.13 -17.79
N ALA A 58 -0.96 0.19 -16.59
CA ALA A 58 -0.13 0.26 -15.39
C ALA A 58 -0.20 -1.04 -14.59
N PHE A 59 0.66 -1.16 -13.60
CA PHE A 59 0.60 -2.24 -12.62
C PHE A 59 1.20 -1.77 -11.29
N VAL A 60 0.83 -2.47 -10.22
CA VAL A 60 1.43 -2.28 -8.90
C VAL A 60 1.86 -3.63 -8.33
N ASN A 61 2.95 -3.63 -7.60
CA ASN A 61 3.33 -4.76 -6.78
C ASN A 61 2.74 -4.61 -5.37
N GLY A 62 2.54 -5.73 -4.72
CA GLY A 62 2.03 -5.79 -3.35
C GLY A 62 2.23 -7.18 -2.80
N ILE A 63 1.66 -7.43 -1.64
CA ILE A 63 1.60 -8.77 -1.05
C ILE A 63 0.16 -9.26 -1.01
N CYS A 64 0.00 -10.57 -1.19
CA CYS A 64 -1.22 -11.29 -0.91
C CYS A 64 -1.00 -12.19 0.31
N PHE A 65 -2.03 -12.38 1.11
CA PHE A 65 -2.02 -13.28 2.27
C PHE A 65 -3.41 -13.83 2.52
N GLU A 66 -3.46 -15.00 3.14
CA GLU A 66 -4.69 -15.62 3.60
C GLU A 66 -5.01 -15.15 5.03
N VAL A 67 -6.29 -14.98 5.30
CA VAL A 67 -6.79 -14.68 6.65
C VAL A 67 -7.98 -15.59 6.97
N SER A 68 -8.22 -15.87 8.24
CA SER A 68 -9.45 -16.56 8.65
C SER A 68 -10.69 -15.68 8.43
N GLU A 69 -11.86 -16.31 8.29
CA GLU A 69 -13.12 -15.60 8.10
C GLU A 69 -13.40 -14.59 9.22
N ASN A 70 -13.07 -14.94 10.46
CA ASN A 70 -13.26 -14.05 11.61
C ASN A 70 -12.41 -12.77 11.47
N PHE A 71 -11.14 -12.89 11.15
CA PHE A 71 -10.27 -11.74 10.93
C PHE A 71 -10.63 -10.95 9.68
N PHE A 72 -11.13 -11.61 8.64
CA PHE A 72 -11.63 -10.90 7.46
C PHE A 72 -12.83 -10.01 7.82
N ASN A 73 -13.75 -10.50 8.64
CA ASN A 73 -14.88 -9.70 9.13
C ASN A 73 -14.44 -8.52 10.00
N ASP A 74 -13.36 -8.65 10.77
CA ASP A 74 -12.79 -7.55 11.55
C ASP A 74 -12.07 -6.53 10.67
N LEU A 75 -11.37 -6.98 9.62
CA LEU A 75 -10.83 -6.10 8.59
C LEU A 75 -11.93 -5.31 7.87
N LEU A 76 -13.03 -5.94 7.50
CA LEU A 76 -14.17 -5.27 6.88
C LEU A 76 -14.73 -4.15 7.76
N LYS A 77 -14.87 -4.40 9.07
CA LYS A 77 -15.34 -3.37 10.02
C LYS A 77 -14.32 -2.22 10.15
N ARG A 78 -13.04 -2.56 10.24
CA ARG A 78 -11.95 -1.58 10.36
C ARG A 78 -11.84 -0.69 9.13
N GLU A 79 -11.92 -1.30 7.95
CA GLU A 79 -11.76 -0.64 6.66
C GLU A 79 -13.11 -0.16 6.08
N GLY A 80 -14.12 0.05 6.92
CA GLY A 80 -15.48 0.37 6.50
C GLY A 80 -15.67 1.65 5.67
N ALA A 81 -14.64 2.53 5.63
CA ALA A 81 -14.60 3.68 4.73
C ALA A 81 -14.12 3.32 3.31
N TYR A 82 -13.53 2.13 3.12
CA TYR A 82 -13.02 1.64 1.84
C TYR A 82 -14.02 0.74 1.15
N GLU A 83 -13.92 0.66 -0.17
CA GLU A 83 -14.60 -0.34 -0.99
C GLU A 83 -13.78 -1.62 -1.03
N LEU A 84 -14.45 -2.75 -0.78
CA LEU A 84 -13.88 -4.06 -1.03
C LEU A 84 -14.10 -4.42 -2.50
N LYS A 85 -13.01 -4.65 -3.24
CA LYS A 85 -13.06 -5.13 -4.62
C LYS A 85 -12.48 -6.53 -4.73
N GLU A 86 -13.14 -7.40 -5.48
CA GLU A 86 -12.54 -8.64 -5.95
C GLU A 86 -11.68 -8.35 -7.18
N ILE A 87 -10.46 -8.85 -7.18
CA ILE A 87 -9.44 -8.60 -8.21
C ILE A 87 -8.73 -9.89 -8.59
N THR A 88 -8.10 -9.90 -9.75
CA THR A 88 -7.16 -10.94 -10.17
C THR A 88 -5.73 -10.41 -9.99
N ILE A 89 -4.90 -11.14 -9.24
CA ILE A 89 -3.48 -10.86 -9.03
C ILE A 89 -2.63 -11.98 -9.64
N THR A 90 -1.40 -11.67 -10.04
CA THR A 90 -0.42 -12.65 -10.50
C THR A 90 0.67 -12.82 -9.44
N SER A 91 0.89 -14.03 -8.94
CA SER A 91 1.99 -14.32 -8.00
C SER A 91 3.34 -14.13 -8.68
N LEU A 92 4.26 -13.39 -8.03
CA LEU A 92 5.63 -13.23 -8.50
C LEU A 92 6.51 -14.47 -8.27
N ILE A 93 6.03 -15.45 -7.49
CA ILE A 93 6.76 -16.68 -7.20
C ILE A 93 6.40 -17.78 -8.21
N THR A 94 5.09 -17.91 -8.50
CA THR A 94 4.58 -19.04 -9.30
C THR A 94 4.09 -18.64 -10.68
N GLU A 95 4.03 -17.33 -10.96
CA GLU A 95 3.49 -16.72 -12.20
C GLU A 95 2.03 -17.11 -12.50
N LYS A 96 1.30 -17.62 -11.47
CA LYS A 96 -0.10 -18.00 -11.58
C LYS A 96 -1.01 -16.87 -11.10
N ASP A 97 -2.18 -16.81 -11.71
CA ASP A 97 -3.23 -15.89 -11.33
C ASP A 97 -4.06 -16.45 -10.16
N PHE A 98 -4.46 -15.56 -9.26
CA PHE A 98 -5.33 -15.83 -8.11
C PHE A 98 -6.42 -14.78 -8.01
N SER A 99 -7.62 -15.18 -7.57
CA SER A 99 -8.63 -14.24 -7.08
C SER A 99 -8.27 -13.79 -5.68
N ALA A 100 -8.37 -12.49 -5.43
CA ALA A 100 -8.09 -11.87 -4.13
C ALA A 100 -9.03 -10.67 -3.90
N PHE A 101 -9.07 -10.21 -2.64
CA PHE A 101 -9.77 -8.99 -2.28
C PHE A 101 -8.80 -7.86 -1.96
N VAL A 102 -9.18 -6.63 -2.31
CA VAL A 102 -8.43 -5.42 -1.99
C VAL A 102 -9.38 -4.33 -1.49
N PHE A 103 -8.91 -3.56 -0.52
CA PHE A 103 -9.59 -2.36 -0.06
C PHE A 103 -9.10 -1.15 -0.86
N VAL A 104 -10.03 -0.37 -1.42
CA VAL A 104 -9.75 0.80 -2.25
C VAL A 104 -10.54 1.99 -1.73
N ASP A 105 -9.89 3.15 -1.54
CA ASP A 105 -10.61 4.37 -1.18
C ASP A 105 -11.41 4.89 -2.39
N LYS A 106 -12.73 5.07 -2.17
CA LYS A 106 -13.64 5.60 -3.19
C LYS A 106 -13.58 7.11 -3.35
N PHE A 107 -13.23 7.81 -2.27
CA PHE A 107 -13.55 9.22 -2.14
C PHE A 107 -12.48 10.15 -2.68
N ASN A 108 -11.29 9.64 -2.95
CA ASN A 108 -10.18 10.36 -3.61
C ASN A 108 -10.06 11.81 -3.10
N LYS A 109 -9.79 11.96 -1.80
CA LYS A 109 -9.83 13.27 -1.13
C LYS A 109 -8.65 14.17 -1.49
N ASN A 110 -7.72 13.72 -2.34
CA ASN A 110 -6.50 14.45 -2.72
C ASN A 110 -5.77 15.02 -1.48
N GLN A 111 -5.55 14.17 -0.49
CA GLN A 111 -4.81 14.56 0.71
C GLN A 111 -3.38 14.89 0.33
N GLU A 112 -2.92 16.08 0.71
CA GLU A 112 -1.56 16.54 0.46
C GLU A 112 -0.52 15.68 1.21
N PHE A 113 0.59 15.34 0.55
CA PHE A 113 1.72 14.64 1.16
C PHE A 113 2.58 15.63 1.96
N LEU A 114 2.70 15.41 3.25
CA LEU A 114 3.37 16.33 4.20
C LEU A 114 4.86 16.00 4.34
N PHE A 115 5.71 16.47 3.42
CA PHE A 115 7.15 16.17 3.39
C PHE A 115 7.92 16.51 4.66
N ASP A 116 7.50 17.53 5.39
CA ASP A 116 8.19 18.00 6.61
C ASP A 116 7.56 17.43 7.91
N ASP A 117 6.56 16.55 7.79
CA ASP A 117 5.90 15.95 8.96
C ASP A 117 6.46 14.57 9.28
N PRO A 118 6.97 14.33 10.49
CA PRO A 118 7.55 13.04 10.88
C PRO A 118 6.58 11.86 10.78
N ALA A 119 5.29 12.04 11.10
CA ALA A 119 4.33 10.95 11.04
C ALA A 119 4.07 10.52 9.59
N GLN A 120 4.12 11.48 8.64
CA GLN A 120 4.07 11.20 7.21
C GLN A 120 5.30 10.42 6.76
N MET A 121 6.49 10.85 7.21
CA MET A 121 7.75 10.20 6.84
C MET A 121 7.87 8.82 7.48
N ASP A 122 7.44 8.64 8.73
CA ASP A 122 7.37 7.33 9.39
C ASP A 122 6.45 6.35 8.62
N TYR A 123 5.31 6.83 8.11
CA TYR A 123 4.43 6.00 7.30
C TYR A 123 5.08 5.59 5.97
N LEU A 124 5.73 6.53 5.28
CA LEU A 124 6.48 6.24 4.06
C LEU A 124 7.58 5.21 4.35
N GLN A 125 8.35 5.39 5.43
CA GLN A 125 9.42 4.48 5.80
C GLN A 125 8.91 3.06 6.07
N ILE A 126 7.76 2.92 6.75
CA ILE A 126 7.12 1.60 6.96
C ILE A 126 6.79 0.94 5.61
N CYS A 127 6.31 1.70 4.62
CA CYS A 127 6.01 1.15 3.30
C CYS A 127 7.28 0.76 2.53
N ILE A 128 8.34 1.57 2.61
CA ILE A 128 9.66 1.29 2.01
C ILE A 128 10.29 0.04 2.63
N ASP A 129 10.32 -0.05 3.95
CA ASP A 129 10.86 -1.21 4.66
C ASP A 129 10.09 -2.49 4.30
N GLY A 130 8.77 -2.37 4.22
CA GLY A 130 7.92 -3.48 3.77
C GLY A 130 8.20 -3.92 2.33
N ALA A 131 8.53 -3.00 1.44
CA ALA A 131 8.94 -3.35 0.08
C ALA A 131 10.32 -4.02 0.06
N LYS A 132 11.27 -3.58 0.89
CA LYS A 132 12.61 -4.17 1.04
C LYS A 132 12.57 -5.59 1.62
N ASP A 133 11.60 -5.93 2.45
CA ASP A 133 11.41 -7.28 3.01
C ASP A 133 11.24 -8.35 1.91
N PHE A 134 10.83 -7.96 0.68
CA PHE A 134 10.62 -8.86 -0.47
C PHE A 134 11.74 -8.79 -1.52
N GLY A 135 12.86 -8.14 -1.21
CA GLY A 135 14.05 -8.07 -2.04
C GLY A 135 14.16 -6.82 -2.90
N GLU A 136 15.34 -6.65 -3.49
CA GLU A 136 15.69 -5.41 -4.20
C GLU A 136 14.80 -5.14 -5.42
N ASP A 137 14.53 -6.14 -6.25
CA ASP A 137 13.71 -6.00 -7.44
C ASP A 137 12.26 -5.56 -7.08
N PHE A 138 11.73 -6.12 -5.99
CA PHE A 138 10.40 -5.74 -5.50
C PHE A 138 10.40 -4.31 -4.96
N TYR A 139 11.46 -3.90 -4.26
CA TYR A 139 11.62 -2.54 -3.76
C TYR A 139 11.76 -1.53 -4.90
N GLN A 140 12.58 -1.79 -5.90
CA GLN A 140 12.70 -0.91 -7.08
C GLN A 140 11.37 -0.79 -7.81
N MET A 141 10.65 -1.89 -7.99
CA MET A 141 9.30 -1.87 -8.58
C MET A 141 8.32 -1.02 -7.74
N PHE A 142 8.40 -1.11 -6.40
CA PHE A 142 7.59 -0.27 -5.51
C PHE A 142 7.85 1.22 -5.75
N LEU A 143 9.10 1.64 -5.84
CA LEU A 143 9.48 3.03 -6.09
C LEU A 143 9.00 3.55 -7.46
N GLU A 144 9.09 2.70 -8.48
CA GLU A 144 8.73 3.03 -9.87
C GLU A 144 7.22 3.10 -10.12
N THR A 145 6.43 2.34 -9.33
CA THR A 145 4.97 2.21 -9.51
C THR A 145 4.16 2.96 -8.46
N THR A 146 4.82 3.71 -7.58
CA THR A 146 4.20 4.55 -6.55
C THR A 146 4.35 6.02 -6.92
N PHE A 147 3.29 6.80 -6.69
CA PHE A 147 3.25 8.22 -7.03
C PHE A 147 2.94 9.07 -5.81
N ILE A 148 3.56 10.24 -5.74
CA ILE A 148 3.16 11.39 -4.92
C ILE A 148 2.79 12.47 -5.91
N ASP A 149 1.53 12.90 -5.91
CA ASP A 149 0.96 13.70 -6.99
C ASP A 149 1.18 13.01 -8.35
N ASP A 150 1.78 13.68 -9.31
CA ASP A 150 2.09 13.13 -10.64
C ASP A 150 3.54 12.65 -10.77
N CYS A 151 4.33 12.68 -9.67
CA CYS A 151 5.74 12.28 -9.67
C CYS A 151 5.92 10.86 -9.13
N LYS A 152 6.78 10.08 -9.77
CA LYS A 152 7.16 8.76 -9.23
C LYS A 152 7.87 8.93 -7.88
N LEU A 153 7.58 8.05 -6.95
CA LEU A 153 8.23 8.04 -5.64
C LEU A 153 9.77 7.95 -5.75
N LYS A 154 10.28 7.20 -6.71
CA LYS A 154 11.72 7.13 -7.02
C LYS A 154 12.32 8.50 -7.23
N ASP A 155 11.74 9.27 -8.16
CA ASP A 155 12.25 10.60 -8.52
C ASP A 155 12.16 11.57 -7.34
N VAL A 156 11.08 11.50 -6.55
CA VAL A 156 10.91 12.30 -5.34
C VAL A 156 11.96 11.97 -4.29
N CYS A 157 12.23 10.69 -4.06
CA CYS A 157 13.22 10.23 -3.09
C CYS A 157 14.65 10.65 -3.50
N GLU A 158 15.00 10.53 -4.78
CA GLU A 158 16.30 10.98 -5.31
C GLU A 158 16.49 12.50 -5.13
N LEU A 159 15.49 13.31 -5.52
CA LEU A 159 15.52 14.77 -5.38
C LEU A 159 15.65 15.23 -3.92
N LYS A 160 15.08 14.48 -3.00
CA LYS A 160 15.08 14.82 -1.55
C LYS A 160 16.21 14.16 -0.77
N GLY A 161 17.05 13.34 -1.41
CA GLY A 161 18.14 12.61 -0.74
C GLY A 161 17.63 11.61 0.31
N MET A 162 16.50 10.94 0.01
CA MET A 162 15.84 10.00 0.92
C MET A 162 16.18 8.53 0.61
N LEU A 163 16.99 8.25 -0.40
CA LEU A 163 17.49 6.94 -0.82
C LEU A 163 18.94 6.77 -0.47
#